data_1dc1f3a783eb142c1fd387c286d1f1f0
#
_entry.id   1dc1f3a783eb142c1fd387c286d1f1f0
#
_cell.length_a   1.000
_cell.length_b   1.000
_cell.length_c   1.000
_cell.angle_alpha   90.00
_cell.angle_beta   90.00
_cell.angle_gamma   90.00
#
_symmetry.space_group_name_H-M   'P 1'
#
loop_
_entity.id
_entity.type
_entity.pdbx_description
1 polymer ?
#
loop_
_entity_poly.entity_id
_entity_poly.type
_entity_poly.pdbx_seq_one_letter_code
_entity_poly.pdbx_strand_id
1 'polypeptide(L)'
;MTQDEASAFCEWLSAMTGHYYRLPTEAEWEYACRAHRESEYHFDKTESIDVFAWHRFTSNGSAHMVKGKKPNRWKLYDMLGNVAEWTIDDYATRGYDDHNTKNPKILLEADAPAVIRGGSWKKHPSALRCGAREAMDPRWEEYDQPQERERHSESVGFRVVRPYLMPVTEQERVSFWSHRSPEQ
;
A
#
# COMPACT_ATOMS: atom_id res chain seq x y z
N MET A 1 -11.07 5.73 -3.66
CA MET A 1 -10.19 5.26 -4.76
C MET A 1 -9.98 3.78 -4.63
N THR A 2 -10.29 3.01 -5.67
CA THR A 2 -10.07 1.56 -5.75
C THR A 2 -8.61 1.23 -6.09
N GLN A 3 -8.27 -0.05 -6.01
CA GLN A 3 -6.94 -0.53 -6.44
C GLN A 3 -6.76 -0.36 -7.96
N ASP A 4 -7.81 -0.61 -8.73
CA ASP A 4 -7.82 -0.44 -10.19
C ASP A 4 -7.58 1.01 -10.61
N GLU A 5 -8.24 1.97 -9.93
CA GLU A 5 -8.02 3.39 -10.18
C GLU A 5 -6.58 3.82 -9.84
N ALA A 6 -6.02 3.28 -8.76
CA ALA A 6 -4.63 3.54 -8.38
C ALA A 6 -3.64 2.95 -9.40
N SER A 7 -3.93 1.76 -9.94
CA SER A 7 -3.14 1.13 -11.01
C SER A 7 -3.25 1.91 -12.31
N ALA A 8 -4.45 2.34 -12.70
CA ALA A 8 -4.68 3.18 -13.89
C ALA A 8 -3.93 4.52 -13.78
N PHE A 9 -3.87 5.11 -12.58
CA PHE A 9 -3.05 6.30 -12.35
C PHE A 9 -1.55 6.01 -12.60
N CYS A 10 -1.03 4.87 -12.15
CA CYS A 10 0.36 4.49 -12.38
C CYS A 10 0.65 4.33 -13.89
N GLU A 11 -0.27 3.74 -14.64
CA GLU A 11 -0.18 3.61 -16.09
C GLU A 11 -0.16 4.98 -16.78
N TRP A 12 -1.11 5.84 -16.43
CA TRP A 12 -1.17 7.22 -16.94
C TRP A 12 0.13 7.98 -16.63
N LEU A 13 0.63 7.91 -15.39
CA LEU A 13 1.87 8.56 -14.99
C LEU A 13 3.07 8.03 -15.78
N SER A 14 3.08 6.74 -16.07
CA SER A 14 4.12 6.10 -16.88
C SER A 14 4.12 6.63 -18.32
N ALA A 15 2.95 6.72 -18.93
CA ALA A 15 2.79 7.28 -20.27
C ALA A 15 3.22 8.75 -20.34
N MET A 16 2.84 9.54 -19.33
CA MET A 16 3.15 10.99 -19.28
C MET A 16 4.64 11.29 -19.08
N THR A 17 5.35 10.43 -18.35
CA THR A 17 6.75 10.71 -17.96
C THR A 17 7.78 9.93 -18.79
N GLY A 18 7.37 8.91 -19.55
CA GLY A 18 8.26 7.97 -20.22
C GLY A 18 9.01 7.04 -19.24
N HIS A 19 8.58 6.98 -18.00
CA HIS A 19 9.14 6.11 -16.97
C HIS A 19 8.07 5.13 -16.49
N TYR A 20 8.50 3.98 -15.97
CA TYR A 20 7.60 2.98 -15.45
C TYR A 20 7.26 3.22 -13.99
N TYR A 21 5.96 3.32 -13.68
CA TYR A 21 5.44 3.40 -12.31
C TYR A 21 4.38 2.33 -12.10
N ARG A 22 4.30 1.79 -10.91
CA ARG A 22 3.26 0.86 -10.46
C ARG A 22 3.01 0.99 -8.96
N LEU A 23 2.01 0.31 -8.47
CA LEU A 23 1.86 0.07 -7.04
C LEU A 23 3.05 -0.79 -6.53
N PRO A 24 3.49 -0.62 -5.29
CA PRO A 24 4.47 -1.51 -4.69
C PRO A 24 3.88 -2.91 -4.52
N THR A 25 4.72 -3.94 -4.56
CA THR A 25 4.34 -5.21 -3.95
C THR A 25 4.25 -5.03 -2.43
N GLU A 26 3.53 -5.92 -1.76
CA GLU A 26 3.43 -5.91 -0.30
C GLU A 26 4.82 -6.01 0.35
N ALA A 27 5.69 -6.87 -0.19
CA ALA A 27 7.06 -7.03 0.29
C ALA A 27 7.91 -5.76 0.09
N GLU A 28 7.80 -5.09 -1.06
CA GLU A 28 8.48 -3.82 -1.31
C GLU A 28 8.00 -2.73 -0.36
N TRP A 29 6.69 -2.68 -0.11
CA TRP A 29 6.11 -1.72 0.81
C TRP A 29 6.67 -1.91 2.24
N GLU A 30 6.68 -3.15 2.74
CA GLU A 30 7.20 -3.46 4.08
C GLU A 30 8.69 -3.19 4.19
N TYR A 31 9.48 -3.58 3.18
CA TYR A 31 10.91 -3.31 3.11
C TYR A 31 11.18 -1.79 3.15
N ALA A 32 10.41 -1.02 2.39
CA ALA A 32 10.50 0.44 2.39
C ALA A 32 10.08 1.06 3.73
N CYS A 33 9.02 0.54 4.37
CA CYS A 33 8.60 0.97 5.70
C CYS A 33 9.70 0.74 6.73
N ARG A 34 10.27 -0.45 6.77
CA ARG A 34 11.30 -0.84 7.73
C ARG A 34 12.60 -0.06 7.56
N ALA A 35 12.98 0.29 6.33
CA ALA A 35 14.22 1.04 6.04
C ALA A 35 15.45 0.45 6.78
N HIS A 36 15.66 -0.87 6.64
CA HIS A 36 16.69 -1.68 7.33
C HIS A 36 16.49 -1.90 8.83
N ARG A 37 15.31 -1.63 9.38
CA ARG A 37 15.02 -2.00 10.77
C ARG A 37 14.31 -3.35 10.84
N GLU A 38 14.68 -4.16 11.83
CA GLU A 38 14.00 -5.43 12.13
C GLU A 38 12.83 -5.26 13.10
N SER A 39 12.75 -4.10 13.78
CA SER A 39 11.70 -3.80 14.75
C SER A 39 10.32 -3.64 14.08
N GLU A 40 9.25 -3.71 14.86
CA GLU A 40 7.88 -3.50 14.39
C GLU A 40 7.64 -2.11 13.79
N TYR A 41 8.41 -1.12 14.25
CA TYR A 41 8.34 0.27 13.85
C TYR A 41 9.63 0.70 13.13
N HIS A 42 9.52 1.68 12.26
CA HIS A 42 10.66 2.28 11.56
C HIS A 42 11.42 3.35 12.37
N PHE A 43 11.05 3.53 13.64
CA PHE A 43 11.67 4.48 14.59
C PHE A 43 12.11 3.77 15.87
N ASP A 44 12.82 4.47 16.76
CA ASP A 44 13.34 3.89 18.00
C ASP A 44 12.26 3.76 19.07
N LYS A 45 12.33 2.73 19.91
CA LYS A 45 11.35 2.48 20.99
C LYS A 45 11.22 3.63 21.99
N THR A 46 12.17 4.54 22.03
CA THR A 46 12.14 5.72 22.88
C THR A 46 11.36 6.89 22.29
N GLU A 47 10.97 6.80 21.01
CA GLU A 47 10.20 7.83 20.32
C GLU A 47 8.71 7.47 20.31
N SER A 48 7.86 8.50 20.36
CA SER A 48 6.42 8.32 20.25
C SER A 48 5.99 8.15 18.80
N ILE A 49 5.05 7.25 18.55
CA ILE A 49 4.43 7.10 17.24
C ILE A 49 3.73 8.38 16.76
N ASP A 50 3.31 9.25 17.68
CA ASP A 50 2.66 10.53 17.35
C ASP A 50 3.54 11.45 16.50
N VAL A 51 4.85 11.24 16.56
CA VAL A 51 5.83 12.00 15.79
C VAL A 51 5.90 11.54 14.34
N PHE A 52 5.55 10.26 14.08
CA PHE A 52 5.72 9.59 12.79
C PHE A 52 4.41 9.31 12.06
N ALA A 53 3.27 9.32 12.77
CA ALA A 53 2.01 8.87 12.21
C ALA A 53 0.83 9.78 12.58
N TRP A 54 -0.09 9.96 11.63
CA TRP A 54 -1.44 10.44 11.88
C TRP A 54 -2.33 9.23 12.18
N HIS A 55 -2.94 9.19 13.36
CA HIS A 55 -3.80 8.11 13.83
C HIS A 55 -5.00 8.66 14.59
N ARG A 56 -5.91 7.80 15.05
CA ARG A 56 -7.20 8.21 15.62
C ARG A 56 -7.14 9.24 16.74
N PHE A 57 -6.01 9.37 17.43
CA PHE A 57 -5.86 10.33 18.53
C PHE A 57 -5.14 11.63 18.12
N THR A 58 -4.51 11.67 16.96
CA THR A 58 -3.73 12.83 16.50
C THR A 58 -4.23 13.44 15.21
N SER A 59 -5.11 12.74 14.47
CA SER A 59 -5.58 13.15 13.14
C SER A 59 -6.74 14.14 13.14
N ASN A 60 -7.34 14.42 14.28
CA ASN A 60 -8.58 15.23 14.35
C ASN A 60 -9.70 14.70 13.42
N GLY A 61 -9.76 13.38 13.21
CA GLY A 61 -10.82 12.73 12.44
C GLY A 61 -10.72 12.86 10.92
N SER A 62 -9.56 13.19 10.37
CA SER A 62 -9.35 13.29 8.92
C SER A 62 -7.94 12.91 8.49
N ALA A 63 -7.76 12.65 7.18
CA ALA A 63 -6.46 12.57 6.56
C ALA A 63 -5.79 13.95 6.52
N HIS A 64 -4.48 13.98 6.52
CA HIS A 64 -3.67 15.18 6.51
C HIS A 64 -2.80 15.29 5.26
N MET A 65 -2.33 16.49 5.01
CA MET A 65 -1.31 16.71 3.98
C MET A 65 -0.11 15.82 4.23
N VAL A 66 0.39 15.22 3.16
CA VAL A 66 1.59 14.38 3.19
C VAL A 66 2.80 15.13 3.75
N LYS A 67 3.73 14.40 4.36
CA LYS A 67 4.96 14.95 4.99
C LYS A 67 4.71 15.81 6.24
N GLY A 68 3.54 15.74 6.85
CA GLY A 68 3.23 16.43 8.10
C GLY A 68 3.87 15.80 9.34
N LYS A 69 4.42 14.59 9.23
CA LYS A 69 5.12 13.84 10.27
C LYS A 69 6.55 13.55 9.89
N LYS A 70 7.37 13.02 10.82
CA LYS A 70 8.75 12.63 10.51
C LYS A 70 8.81 11.43 9.56
N PRO A 71 9.78 11.41 8.63
CA PRO A 71 10.00 10.27 7.75
C PRO A 71 10.75 9.13 8.45
N ASN A 72 10.80 7.97 7.79
CA ASN A 72 11.73 6.91 8.15
C ASN A 72 13.19 7.26 7.73
N ARG A 73 14.13 6.35 7.96
CA ARG A 73 15.56 6.53 7.63
C ARG A 73 15.83 6.75 6.13
N TRP A 74 14.95 6.25 5.26
CA TRP A 74 15.04 6.44 3.81
C TRP A 74 14.33 7.70 3.31
N LYS A 75 13.91 8.58 4.22
CA LYS A 75 13.18 9.80 3.91
C LYS A 75 11.80 9.56 3.29
N LEU A 76 11.20 8.39 3.54
CA LEU A 76 9.84 8.08 3.16
C LEU A 76 8.90 8.52 4.29
N TYR A 77 7.91 9.33 3.91
CA TYR A 77 6.92 9.90 4.80
C TYR A 77 5.65 9.06 4.82
N ASP A 78 4.88 9.20 5.88
CA ASP A 78 3.55 8.64 6.04
C ASP A 78 3.48 7.11 5.80
N MET A 79 4.58 6.41 6.13
CA MET A 79 4.63 4.94 6.06
C MET A 79 3.74 4.27 7.11
N LEU A 80 3.31 5.00 8.12
CA LEU A 80 2.37 4.56 9.15
C LEU A 80 1.29 5.64 9.33
N GLY A 81 0.02 5.23 9.34
CA GLY A 81 -1.10 6.16 9.52
C GLY A 81 -1.37 7.03 8.27
N ASN A 82 -2.04 8.13 8.47
CA ASN A 82 -2.61 8.97 7.44
C ASN A 82 -3.66 8.20 6.64
N VAL A 83 -3.33 7.66 5.48
CA VAL A 83 -4.20 6.75 4.72
C VAL A 83 -3.52 5.38 4.57
N ALA A 84 -4.29 4.31 4.61
CA ALA A 84 -3.80 2.99 4.26
C ALA A 84 -3.50 2.94 2.75
N GLU A 85 -2.54 2.14 2.33
CA GLU A 85 -2.03 2.20 0.98
C GLU A 85 -2.18 0.88 0.24
N TRP A 86 -2.74 0.95 -0.97
CA TRP A 86 -2.85 -0.19 -1.86
C TRP A 86 -1.47 -0.76 -2.22
N THR A 87 -1.38 -2.07 -2.22
CA THR A 87 -0.31 -2.83 -2.87
C THR A 87 -0.87 -3.59 -4.06
N ILE A 88 -0.02 -4.17 -4.89
CA ILE A 88 -0.44 -4.95 -6.05
C ILE A 88 -0.81 -6.39 -5.69
N ASP A 89 -0.53 -6.82 -4.47
CA ASP A 89 -0.73 -8.20 -4.01
C ASP A 89 -2.16 -8.45 -3.54
N ASP A 90 -2.62 -9.67 -3.75
CA ASP A 90 -3.80 -10.21 -3.13
C ASP A 90 -3.51 -10.71 -1.71
N TYR A 91 -4.51 -10.65 -0.86
CA TYR A 91 -4.38 -11.02 0.54
C TYR A 91 -4.40 -12.55 0.72
N ALA A 92 -3.22 -13.14 0.87
CA ALA A 92 -3.07 -14.51 1.32
C ALA A 92 -2.90 -14.58 2.84
N THR A 93 -3.72 -15.40 3.52
CA THR A 93 -3.72 -15.53 4.98
C THR A 93 -2.36 -15.98 5.53
N ARG A 94 -1.65 -16.84 4.79
CA ARG A 94 -0.33 -17.35 5.18
C ARG A 94 0.83 -16.43 4.76
N GLY A 95 0.56 -15.34 4.05
CA GLY A 95 1.61 -14.49 3.50
C GLY A 95 2.34 -15.16 2.34
N TYR A 96 3.62 -14.86 2.20
CA TYR A 96 4.45 -15.44 1.14
C TYR A 96 4.83 -16.89 1.47
N ASP A 97 4.77 -17.78 0.47
CA ASP A 97 5.34 -19.11 0.58
C ASP A 97 6.87 -19.04 0.63
N ASP A 98 7.48 -19.95 1.41
CA ASP A 98 8.94 -20.04 1.60
C ASP A 98 9.73 -20.28 0.29
N HIS A 99 9.04 -20.59 -0.81
CA HIS A 99 9.66 -20.95 -2.09
C HIS A 99 9.98 -19.76 -2.99
N ASN A 100 9.41 -18.57 -2.75
CA ASN A 100 9.67 -17.39 -3.56
C ASN A 100 10.23 -16.26 -2.69
N THR A 101 11.52 -16.30 -2.43
CA THR A 101 12.21 -15.32 -1.57
C THR A 101 12.69 -14.07 -2.31
N LYS A 102 12.61 -14.05 -3.65
CA LYS A 102 13.12 -12.94 -4.46
C LYS A 102 11.98 -12.20 -5.15
N ASN A 103 11.72 -10.96 -4.71
CA ASN A 103 10.66 -10.10 -5.24
C ASN A 103 9.28 -10.79 -5.24
N PRO A 104 8.82 -11.33 -4.10
CA PRO A 104 7.58 -12.08 -4.07
C PRO A 104 6.40 -11.18 -4.42
N LYS A 105 5.45 -11.73 -5.18
CA LYS A 105 4.16 -11.15 -5.50
C LYS A 105 3.12 -12.24 -5.42
N ILE A 106 1.99 -11.97 -4.78
CA ILE A 106 0.89 -12.91 -4.63
C ILE A 106 -0.26 -12.44 -5.51
N LEU A 107 -0.65 -13.28 -6.46
CA LEU A 107 -1.86 -13.11 -7.24
C LEU A 107 -2.72 -14.35 -7.06
N LEU A 108 -3.96 -14.16 -6.66
CA LEU A 108 -4.96 -15.20 -6.42
C LEU A 108 -6.04 -15.15 -7.52
N GLU A 109 -7.21 -15.70 -7.23
CA GLU A 109 -8.34 -15.64 -8.14
C GLU A 109 -8.96 -14.24 -8.19
N ALA A 110 -9.74 -13.98 -9.25
CA ALA A 110 -10.25 -12.66 -9.63
C ALA A 110 -11.00 -11.86 -8.53
N ASP A 111 -11.54 -12.54 -7.53
CA ASP A 111 -12.32 -11.93 -6.44
C ASP A 111 -11.58 -11.93 -5.09
N ALA A 112 -10.29 -12.21 -5.10
CA ALA A 112 -9.51 -12.19 -3.87
C ALA A 112 -9.41 -10.74 -3.32
N PRO A 113 -9.49 -10.57 -1.99
CA PRO A 113 -9.26 -9.27 -1.41
C PRO A 113 -7.80 -8.84 -1.62
N ALA A 114 -7.59 -7.56 -1.89
CA ALA A 114 -6.27 -6.98 -2.04
C ALA A 114 -5.64 -6.63 -0.68
N VAL A 115 -4.32 -6.47 -0.67
CA VAL A 115 -3.59 -6.03 0.53
C VAL A 115 -3.51 -4.51 0.58
N ILE A 116 -3.89 -3.94 1.73
CA ILE A 116 -3.55 -2.58 2.10
C ILE A 116 -2.57 -2.56 3.28
N ARG A 117 -1.70 -1.56 3.32
CA ARG A 117 -0.61 -1.45 4.27
C ARG A 117 -0.60 -0.08 4.97
N GLY A 118 0.16 0.01 6.09
CA GLY A 118 0.40 1.25 6.83
C GLY A 118 -0.68 1.61 7.85
N GLY A 119 -1.92 1.16 7.63
CA GLY A 119 -3.08 1.59 8.39
C GLY A 119 -3.41 3.06 8.15
N SER A 120 -4.49 3.56 8.74
CA SER A 120 -4.98 4.91 8.46
C SER A 120 -5.15 5.76 9.73
N TRP A 121 -5.50 7.01 9.52
CA TRP A 121 -5.86 7.96 10.56
C TRP A 121 -7.03 7.46 11.47
N LYS A 122 -7.83 6.52 11.00
CA LYS A 122 -8.93 5.89 11.77
C LYS A 122 -8.43 4.86 12.78
N LYS A 123 -7.22 4.33 12.62
CA LYS A 123 -6.70 3.20 13.39
C LYS A 123 -6.13 3.62 14.75
N HIS A 124 -6.16 2.69 15.69
CA HIS A 124 -5.44 2.83 16.95
C HIS A 124 -3.92 2.73 16.72
N PRO A 125 -3.08 3.51 17.43
CA PRO A 125 -1.63 3.50 17.21
C PRO A 125 -0.99 2.10 17.25
N SER A 126 -1.45 1.21 18.11
CA SER A 126 -0.93 -0.17 18.19
C SER A 126 -1.15 -1.01 16.93
N ALA A 127 -2.05 -0.61 16.04
CA ALA A 127 -2.27 -1.27 14.76
C ALA A 127 -1.32 -0.77 13.65
N LEU A 128 -0.63 0.35 13.88
CA LEU A 128 0.24 0.99 12.88
C LEU A 128 1.66 0.44 12.99
N ARG A 129 1.93 -0.68 12.36
CA ARG A 129 3.23 -1.35 12.35
C ARG A 129 3.65 -1.65 10.92
N CYS A 130 4.97 -1.67 10.64
CA CYS A 130 5.46 -2.00 9.30
C CYS A 130 5.00 -3.37 8.81
N GLY A 131 4.89 -4.36 9.71
CA GLY A 131 4.40 -5.69 9.39
C GLY A 131 2.87 -5.85 9.41
N ALA A 132 2.09 -4.81 9.75
CA ALA A 132 0.63 -4.92 9.78
C ALA A 132 0.04 -5.02 8.36
N ARG A 133 -0.86 -5.97 8.19
CA ARG A 133 -1.55 -6.29 6.92
C ARG A 133 -3.04 -6.15 7.12
N GLU A 134 -3.76 -5.70 6.12
CA GLU A 134 -5.22 -5.66 6.13
C GLU A 134 -5.74 -6.07 4.76
N ALA A 135 -6.77 -6.92 4.76
CA ALA A 135 -7.49 -7.30 3.55
C ALA A 135 -8.54 -6.23 3.22
N MET A 136 -8.62 -5.85 1.97
CA MET A 136 -9.64 -4.91 1.46
C MET A 136 -10.25 -5.47 0.18
N ASP A 137 -11.58 -5.48 0.08
CA ASP A 137 -12.23 -5.77 -1.18
C ASP A 137 -11.86 -4.68 -2.19
N PRO A 138 -11.24 -5.01 -3.33
CA PRO A 138 -10.87 -4.01 -4.34
C PRO A 138 -12.09 -3.33 -4.96
N ARG A 139 -13.28 -3.93 -4.88
CA ARG A 139 -14.56 -3.44 -5.41
C ARG A 139 -15.43 -2.75 -4.36
N TRP A 140 -14.86 -2.30 -3.26
CA TRP A 140 -15.61 -1.68 -2.16
C TRP A 140 -16.55 -0.53 -2.62
N GLU A 141 -16.31 0.08 -3.78
CA GLU A 141 -17.19 1.10 -4.36
C GLU A 141 -18.53 0.55 -4.86
N GLU A 142 -18.60 -0.76 -5.11
CA GLU A 142 -19.83 -1.46 -5.51
C GLU A 142 -20.75 -1.76 -4.31
N TYR A 143 -20.32 -1.48 -3.09
CA TYR A 143 -21.15 -1.74 -1.91
C TYR A 143 -22.45 -0.92 -1.95
N ASP A 144 -23.56 -1.56 -1.66
CA ASP A 144 -24.89 -0.93 -1.66
C ASP A 144 -25.05 0.15 -0.58
N GLN A 145 -24.20 0.13 0.45
CA GLN A 145 -24.29 1.05 1.58
C GLN A 145 -23.37 2.24 1.38
N PRO A 146 -23.90 3.47 1.16
CA PRO A 146 -23.09 4.68 0.95
C PRO A 146 -22.11 4.97 2.10
N GLN A 147 -22.48 4.65 3.34
CA GLN A 147 -21.64 4.86 4.52
C GLN A 147 -20.36 3.98 4.50
N GLU A 148 -20.45 2.76 3.97
CA GLU A 148 -19.29 1.89 3.82
C GLU A 148 -18.35 2.42 2.72
N ARG A 149 -18.89 2.91 1.59
CA ARG A 149 -18.11 3.56 0.54
C ARG A 149 -17.36 4.78 1.06
N GLU A 150 -18.06 5.68 1.74
CA GLU A 150 -17.48 6.89 2.33
C GLU A 150 -16.38 6.52 3.34
N ARG A 151 -16.63 5.53 4.17
CA ARG A 151 -15.69 5.06 5.17
C ARG A 151 -14.36 4.57 4.58
N HIS A 152 -14.39 3.91 3.43
CA HIS A 152 -13.20 3.43 2.74
C HIS A 152 -12.53 4.54 1.93
N SER A 153 -13.30 5.32 1.18
CA SER A 153 -12.78 6.37 0.29
C SER A 153 -11.89 7.39 1.00
N GLU A 154 -12.22 7.75 2.25
CA GLU A 154 -11.49 8.75 3.02
C GLU A 154 -10.20 8.23 3.68
N SER A 155 -10.02 6.92 3.77
CA SER A 155 -8.97 6.32 4.59
C SER A 155 -8.01 5.41 3.82
N VAL A 156 -8.20 5.27 2.51
CA VAL A 156 -7.35 4.48 1.63
C VAL A 156 -6.82 5.33 0.48
N GLY A 157 -5.55 5.19 0.21
CA GLY A 157 -4.83 5.84 -0.86
C GLY A 157 -3.77 4.90 -1.43
N PHE A 158 -2.70 5.45 -1.98
CA PHE A 158 -1.60 4.65 -2.54
C PHE A 158 -0.31 5.44 -2.60
N ARG A 159 0.77 4.72 -2.81
CA ARG A 159 2.06 5.27 -3.26
C ARG A 159 2.52 4.57 -4.51
N VAL A 160 3.37 5.24 -5.28
CA VAL A 160 3.95 4.67 -6.49
C VAL A 160 5.39 4.24 -6.24
N VAL A 161 5.81 3.18 -6.92
CA VAL A 161 7.20 2.79 -7.03
C VAL A 161 7.65 2.91 -8.47
N ARG A 162 8.92 3.25 -8.67
CA ARG A 162 9.59 3.24 -9.96
C ARG A 162 10.63 2.12 -9.95
N PRO A 163 10.34 0.97 -10.58
CA PRO A 163 11.30 -0.13 -10.65
C PRO A 163 12.58 0.29 -11.36
N TYR A 164 13.71 -0.23 -10.90
CA TYR A 164 15.00 -0.01 -11.57
C TYR A 164 15.05 -0.71 -12.93
N LEU A 165 14.52 -1.92 -13.01
CA LEU A 165 14.39 -2.66 -14.26
C LEU A 165 13.02 -2.39 -14.88
N MET A 166 13.02 -1.92 -16.12
CA MET A 166 11.79 -1.71 -16.87
C MET A 166 11.35 -3.03 -17.51
N PRO A 167 10.03 -3.31 -17.58
CA PRO A 167 9.53 -4.46 -18.33
C PRO A 167 9.91 -4.32 -19.81
N VAL A 168 10.41 -5.40 -20.38
CA VAL A 168 10.93 -5.42 -21.77
C VAL A 168 9.84 -5.85 -22.74
N THR A 169 8.97 -6.79 -22.33
CA THR A 169 7.89 -7.33 -23.16
C THR A 169 6.53 -6.68 -22.84
N GLU A 170 5.61 -6.74 -23.79
CA GLU A 170 4.23 -6.27 -23.57
C GLU A 170 3.51 -7.08 -22.47
N GLN A 171 3.75 -8.38 -22.40
CA GLN A 171 3.22 -9.24 -21.33
C GLN A 171 3.72 -8.80 -19.94
N GLU A 172 5.01 -8.51 -19.81
CA GLU A 172 5.56 -7.95 -18.58
C GLU A 172 4.93 -6.60 -18.24
N ARG A 173 4.66 -5.76 -19.25
CA ARG A 173 4.01 -4.46 -19.05
C ARG A 173 2.60 -4.62 -18.52
N VAL A 174 1.79 -5.47 -19.15
CA VAL A 174 0.42 -5.74 -18.71
C VAL A 174 0.41 -6.33 -17.29
N SER A 175 1.26 -7.32 -17.00
CA SER A 175 1.36 -7.94 -15.68
C SER A 175 1.88 -6.99 -14.58
N PHE A 176 2.48 -5.87 -14.97
CA PHE A 176 3.02 -4.86 -14.06
C PHE A 176 1.94 -4.00 -13.40
N TRP A 177 0.87 -3.71 -14.10
CA TRP A 177 -0.24 -2.88 -13.61
C TRP A 177 -1.45 -3.70 -13.20
N SER A 178 -1.64 -4.88 -13.82
CA SER A 178 -2.77 -5.72 -13.48
C SER A 178 -2.48 -6.54 -12.22
N HIS A 179 -3.40 -6.51 -11.27
CA HIS A 179 -3.51 -7.49 -10.21
C HIS A 179 -4.19 -8.77 -10.71
N ARG A 180 -4.65 -8.81 -11.97
CA ARG A 180 -5.29 -9.98 -12.60
C ARG A 180 -4.35 -10.62 -13.60
N SER A 181 -4.32 -11.96 -13.63
CA SER A 181 -3.67 -12.69 -14.70
C SER A 181 -4.27 -12.30 -16.06
N PRO A 182 -3.45 -12.10 -17.12
CA PRO A 182 -3.95 -11.73 -18.45
C PRO A 182 -4.72 -12.83 -19.17
N GLU A 183 -4.94 -13.99 -18.53
CA GLU A 183 -5.66 -15.13 -19.07
C GLU A 183 -6.85 -15.48 -18.18
N GLN A 184 -7.95 -14.77 -18.36
CA GLN A 184 -9.31 -15.35 -18.21
C GLN A 184 -10.31 -14.52 -19.03
#